data_b57a94ede95dac8d72983be22ca22cf3
#
_entry.id   b57a94ede95dac8d72983be22ca22cf3
#
_cell.length_a   1.000
_cell.length_b   1.000
_cell.length_c   1.000
_cell.angle_alpha   90.00
_cell.angle_beta   90.00
_cell.angle_gamma   90.00
#
_symmetry.space_group_name_H-M   'P 1'
#
loop_
_entity.id
_entity.type
_entity.pdbx_description
1 polymer ?
#
loop_
_entity_poly.entity_id
_entity_poly.type
_entity_poly.pdbx_seq_one_letter_code
_entity_poly.pdbx_strand_id
1 'polypeptide(L)'
;MIKIKNIKELHGKEEENYKFSVVESTEKNIVVIENKKEKINIEIEYNPFNTISVFEKIKKLTEIKIVAEELNEREILSYIQSKGYDKVLWNPIGKAMHQFNMIEDGDKIAVGVSGGKDSLVTLNAFVRVKKIAKIDFEIIPIHIHPKQDQADCSEIKEYCGKLGLELKVIETNLDDMLFGETKEKNPCFLCGRIRRGILYRVMKEEGINKLALGHHKDDIIETFLMNILYQGNRNIMRPSYISEEHGVKIIRPLAYVEEKNIINYARKLSLPIMKSKCPYETSEDSKRLKIKNMIKEFSLENNDIRSVIMNSIKDLF
;
A
#
# COMPACT_ATOMS: atom_id res chain seq x y z
N MET A 1 23.09 -20.10 11.40
CA MET A 1 21.73 -19.69 10.97
C MET A 1 21.38 -18.35 11.57
N ILE A 2 21.17 -17.34 10.73
CA ILE A 2 20.85 -15.97 11.18
C ILE A 2 19.32 -15.78 11.14
N LYS A 3 18.74 -15.33 12.25
CA LYS A 3 17.34 -14.95 12.34
C LYS A 3 17.23 -13.42 12.32
N ILE A 4 16.37 -12.87 11.46
CA ILE A 4 16.15 -11.44 11.33
C ILE A 4 14.68 -11.14 11.03
N LYS A 5 14.19 -10.01 11.52
CA LYS A 5 12.82 -9.51 11.23
C LYS A 5 12.76 -8.63 10.01
N ASN A 6 13.86 -8.00 9.66
CA ASN A 6 14.00 -7.22 8.43
C ASN A 6 15.45 -7.24 7.94
N ILE A 7 15.64 -6.93 6.66
CA ILE A 7 16.95 -7.04 6.00
C ILE A 7 18.02 -6.14 6.63
N LYS A 8 17.62 -5.03 7.26
CA LYS A 8 18.55 -4.09 7.93
C LYS A 8 19.25 -4.73 9.12
N GLU A 9 18.62 -5.71 9.75
CA GLU A 9 19.21 -6.44 10.88
C GLU A 9 20.38 -7.34 10.46
N LEU A 10 20.59 -7.52 9.15
CA LEU A 10 21.82 -8.12 8.64
C LEU A 10 23.04 -7.21 8.84
N HIS A 11 22.84 -5.88 8.90
CA HIS A 11 23.95 -4.95 9.07
C HIS A 11 24.70 -5.23 10.38
N GLY A 12 26.00 -5.49 10.24
CA GLY A 12 26.87 -5.83 11.39
C GLY A 12 26.77 -7.28 11.88
N LYS A 13 25.94 -8.13 11.27
CA LYS A 13 25.95 -9.58 11.56
C LYS A 13 27.19 -10.25 10.97
N GLU A 14 27.73 -11.22 11.70
CA GLU A 14 28.85 -12.04 11.24
C GLU A 14 28.49 -13.50 11.47
N GLU A 15 28.72 -14.36 10.49
CA GLU A 15 28.53 -15.81 10.58
C GLU A 15 29.49 -16.52 9.61
N GLU A 16 30.16 -17.58 10.05
CA GLU A 16 31.03 -18.45 9.23
C GLU A 16 32.08 -17.69 8.40
N ASN A 17 32.75 -16.67 8.96
CA ASN A 17 33.70 -15.80 8.29
C ASN A 17 33.11 -14.79 7.30
N TYR A 18 31.80 -14.67 7.19
CA TYR A 18 31.14 -13.64 6.40
C TYR A 18 30.63 -12.52 7.30
N LYS A 19 30.85 -11.30 6.85
CA LYS A 19 30.31 -10.08 7.45
C LYS A 19 29.27 -9.48 6.53
N PHE A 20 28.12 -9.16 7.11
CA PHE A 20 27.01 -8.58 6.38
C PHE A 20 26.92 -7.09 6.64
N SER A 21 26.76 -6.30 5.60
CA SER A 21 26.38 -4.92 5.71
C SER A 21 25.25 -4.57 4.74
N VAL A 22 24.42 -3.62 5.12
CA VAL A 22 23.30 -3.15 4.28
C VAL A 22 23.51 -1.69 4.00
N VAL A 23 23.62 -1.36 2.72
CA VAL A 23 23.72 0.01 2.22
C VAL A 23 22.35 0.41 1.67
N GLU A 24 21.77 1.46 2.21
CA GLU A 24 20.46 1.96 1.80
C GLU A 24 20.61 3.13 0.86
N SER A 25 19.83 3.14 -0.21
CA SER A 25 19.63 4.31 -1.05
C SER A 25 18.12 4.54 -1.25
N THR A 26 17.76 5.65 -1.84
CA THR A 26 16.36 5.99 -2.15
C THR A 26 15.71 5.04 -3.16
N GLU A 27 16.51 4.35 -3.95
CA GLU A 27 16.05 3.48 -5.05
C GLU A 27 16.35 1.99 -4.84
N LYS A 28 17.43 1.68 -4.13
CA LYS A 28 17.90 0.30 -3.95
C LYS A 28 18.45 0.08 -2.55
N ASN A 29 18.27 -1.12 -2.03
CA ASN A 29 19.08 -1.60 -0.93
C ASN A 29 20.12 -2.57 -1.48
N ILE A 30 21.35 -2.50 -0.96
CA ILE A 30 22.43 -3.39 -1.35
C ILE A 30 22.84 -4.16 -0.10
N VAL A 31 22.71 -5.48 -0.13
CA VAL A 31 23.33 -6.33 0.87
C VAL A 31 24.75 -6.64 0.41
N VAL A 32 25.71 -6.21 1.19
CA VAL A 32 27.13 -6.49 0.98
C VAL A 32 27.54 -7.63 1.88
N ILE A 33 28.10 -8.66 1.29
CA ILE A 33 28.62 -9.84 1.99
C ILE A 33 30.11 -9.86 1.77
N GLU A 34 30.87 -9.75 2.84
CA GLU A 34 32.33 -9.76 2.78
C GLU A 34 32.92 -10.95 3.54
N ASN A 35 33.92 -11.59 2.97
CA ASN A 35 34.80 -12.51 3.65
C ASN A 35 36.27 -12.13 3.38
N LYS A 36 37.22 -12.90 3.88
CA LYS A 36 38.65 -12.63 3.70
C LYS A 36 39.14 -12.69 2.23
N LYS A 37 38.32 -13.27 1.34
CA LYS A 37 38.72 -13.51 -0.07
C LYS A 37 37.93 -12.72 -1.08
N GLU A 38 36.69 -12.38 -0.77
CA GLU A 38 35.75 -11.78 -1.71
C GLU A 38 34.74 -10.84 -1.05
N LYS A 39 34.24 -9.93 -1.86
CA LYS A 39 33.14 -9.03 -1.51
C LYS A 39 32.03 -9.19 -2.53
N ILE A 40 30.86 -9.65 -2.10
CA ILE A 40 29.70 -9.90 -2.93
C ILE A 40 28.66 -8.83 -2.65
N ASN A 41 28.20 -8.15 -3.70
CA ASN A 41 27.11 -7.19 -3.62
C ASN A 41 25.85 -7.81 -4.18
N ILE A 42 24.78 -7.91 -3.36
CA ILE A 42 23.46 -8.32 -3.80
C ILE A 42 22.59 -7.08 -3.86
N GLU A 43 22.34 -6.60 -5.07
CA GLU A 43 21.36 -5.54 -5.29
C GLU A 43 19.95 -6.07 -5.03
N ILE A 44 19.23 -5.35 -4.22
CA ILE A 44 17.83 -5.62 -3.90
C ILE A 44 17.06 -4.45 -4.47
N GLU A 45 16.37 -4.69 -5.58
CA GLU A 45 15.35 -3.77 -6.02
C GLU A 45 14.38 -3.51 -4.87
N TYR A 46 13.89 -2.28 -4.83
CA TYR A 46 13.05 -1.82 -3.76
C TYR A 46 11.68 -2.53 -3.74
N ASN A 47 11.69 -3.82 -3.45
CA ASN A 47 10.49 -4.59 -3.11
C ASN A 47 10.71 -5.23 -1.73
N PRO A 48 9.97 -4.84 -0.70
CA PRO A 48 10.11 -5.44 0.63
C PRO A 48 9.88 -6.96 0.64
N PHE A 49 9.24 -7.52 -0.41
CA PHE A 49 8.90 -8.94 -0.59
C PHE A 49 10.00 -9.76 -1.26
N ASN A 50 11.04 -9.12 -1.78
CA ASN A 50 12.21 -9.84 -2.25
C ASN A 50 13.08 -10.41 -1.12
N THR A 51 12.64 -10.32 0.13
CA THR A 51 13.37 -10.84 1.29
C THR A 51 13.65 -12.33 1.12
N ILE A 52 12.66 -13.12 0.71
CA ILE A 52 12.83 -14.57 0.46
C ILE A 52 13.81 -14.81 -0.68
N SER A 53 13.69 -14.10 -1.80
CA SER A 53 14.59 -14.27 -2.95
C SER A 53 16.02 -13.83 -2.61
N VAL A 54 16.19 -12.85 -1.74
CA VAL A 54 17.48 -12.41 -1.24
C VAL A 54 18.09 -13.47 -0.31
N PHE A 55 17.30 -14.02 0.60
CA PHE A 55 17.76 -15.10 1.50
C PHE A 55 18.17 -16.34 0.73
N GLU A 56 17.45 -16.69 -0.32
CA GLU A 56 17.85 -17.78 -1.22
C GLU A 56 19.14 -17.47 -1.99
N LYS A 57 19.34 -16.24 -2.47
CA LYS A 57 20.59 -15.80 -3.10
C LYS A 57 21.75 -15.86 -2.11
N ILE A 58 21.57 -15.35 -0.89
CA ILE A 58 22.58 -15.40 0.16
C ILE A 58 22.93 -16.86 0.48
N LYS A 59 21.91 -17.72 0.65
CA LYS A 59 22.13 -19.16 0.90
C LYS A 59 22.91 -19.84 -0.22
N LYS A 60 22.62 -19.52 -1.49
CA LYS A 60 23.35 -20.08 -2.64
C LYS A 60 24.82 -19.63 -2.72
N LEU A 61 25.10 -18.40 -2.27
CA LEU A 61 26.43 -17.81 -2.35
C LEU A 61 27.33 -18.12 -1.14
N THR A 62 26.73 -18.32 0.03
CA THR A 62 27.45 -18.42 1.30
C THR A 62 27.13 -19.70 2.09
N GLU A 63 26.15 -20.49 1.63
CA GLU A 63 25.56 -21.63 2.36
C GLU A 63 24.89 -21.24 3.69
N ILE A 64 24.95 -19.98 4.09
CA ILE A 64 24.33 -19.47 5.33
C ILE A 64 22.82 -19.40 5.16
N LYS A 65 22.12 -20.05 6.09
CA LYS A 65 20.65 -20.00 6.15
C LYS A 65 20.21 -18.77 6.92
N ILE A 66 19.49 -17.86 6.25
CA ILE A 66 18.80 -16.74 6.88
C ILE A 66 17.31 -17.06 6.93
N VAL A 67 16.71 -16.82 8.09
CA VAL A 67 15.27 -17.03 8.31
C VAL A 67 14.66 -15.71 8.74
N ALA A 68 13.60 -15.30 8.04
CA ALA A 68 12.80 -14.17 8.48
C ALA A 68 12.02 -14.56 9.75
N GLU A 69 12.14 -13.78 10.80
CA GLU A 69 11.25 -13.85 11.95
C GLU A 69 10.06 -12.91 11.70
N GLU A 70 8.86 -13.47 11.79
CA GLU A 70 7.65 -12.67 11.68
C GLU A 70 7.46 -11.80 12.93
N LEU A 71 6.95 -10.59 12.72
CA LEU A 71 6.52 -9.73 13.81
C LEU A 71 5.30 -10.37 14.48
N ASN A 72 5.34 -10.48 15.80
CA ASN A 72 4.17 -10.91 16.55
C ASN A 72 3.14 -9.76 16.69
N GLU A 73 1.94 -10.10 17.15
CA GLU A 73 0.84 -9.14 17.33
C GLU A 73 1.26 -7.89 18.13
N ARG A 74 1.94 -8.08 19.27
CA ARG A 74 2.37 -6.97 20.13
C ARG A 74 3.35 -6.03 19.43
N GLU A 75 4.26 -6.60 18.67
CA GLU A 75 5.25 -5.82 17.88
C GLU A 75 4.58 -5.03 16.78
N ILE A 76 3.66 -5.65 16.01
CA ILE A 76 2.89 -4.96 14.98
C ILE A 76 2.10 -3.80 15.59
N LEU A 77 1.37 -4.04 16.68
CA LEU A 77 0.58 -3.01 17.34
C LEU A 77 1.45 -1.91 17.94
N SER A 78 2.64 -2.24 18.47
CA SER A 78 3.62 -1.26 18.95
C SER A 78 4.09 -0.34 17.81
N TYR A 79 4.39 -0.87 16.63
CA TYR A 79 4.75 -0.07 15.48
C TYR A 79 3.61 0.82 14.99
N ILE A 80 2.38 0.29 14.94
CA ILE A 80 1.18 1.07 14.57
C ILE A 80 0.96 2.25 15.53
N GLN A 81 1.25 2.06 16.81
CA GLN A 81 1.11 3.12 17.84
C GLN A 81 2.35 4.01 17.97
N SER A 82 3.44 3.67 17.34
CA SER A 82 4.71 4.40 17.42
C SER A 82 4.57 5.86 16.95
N LYS A 83 5.21 6.78 17.69
CA LYS A 83 5.30 8.20 17.32
C LYS A 83 6.31 8.48 16.21
N GLY A 84 7.16 7.52 15.86
CA GLY A 84 8.21 7.71 14.85
C GLY A 84 7.71 8.14 13.47
N TYR A 85 6.44 7.87 13.17
CA TYR A 85 5.80 8.25 11.91
C TYR A 85 4.76 9.37 12.04
N ASP A 86 4.61 9.99 13.23
CA ASP A 86 3.58 11.00 13.47
C ASP A 86 3.63 12.12 12.43
N LYS A 87 4.80 12.73 12.20
CA LYS A 87 4.95 13.87 11.30
C LYS A 87 4.60 13.56 9.83
N VAL A 88 4.98 12.38 9.35
CA VAL A 88 4.95 12.06 7.91
C VAL A 88 3.81 11.14 7.51
N LEU A 89 3.17 10.47 8.46
CA LEU A 89 2.09 9.52 8.21
C LEU A 89 0.87 9.82 9.10
N TRP A 90 0.99 9.71 10.42
CA TRP A 90 -0.18 9.73 11.32
C TRP A 90 -0.86 11.09 11.42
N ASN A 91 -0.11 12.19 11.53
CA ASN A 91 -0.70 13.53 11.58
C ASN A 91 -1.39 13.92 10.25
N PRO A 92 -0.77 13.67 9.04
CA PRO A 92 -1.48 13.85 7.78
C PRO A 92 -2.76 13.01 7.65
N ILE A 93 -2.75 11.76 8.12
CA ILE A 93 -3.94 10.91 8.13
C ILE A 93 -5.01 11.48 9.07
N GLY A 94 -4.65 11.79 10.30
CA GLY A 94 -5.56 12.39 11.28
C GLY A 94 -6.16 13.70 10.80
N LYS A 95 -5.35 14.55 10.14
CA LYS A 95 -5.81 15.78 9.50
C LYS A 95 -6.86 15.50 8.42
N ALA A 96 -6.62 14.54 7.52
CA ALA A 96 -7.57 14.18 6.48
C ALA A 96 -8.87 13.63 7.08
N MET A 97 -8.76 12.71 8.03
CA MET A 97 -9.93 12.11 8.70
C MET A 97 -10.79 13.16 9.39
N HIS A 98 -10.18 14.09 10.11
CA HIS A 98 -10.89 15.17 10.80
C HIS A 98 -11.49 16.19 9.81
N GLN A 99 -10.70 16.69 8.87
CA GLN A 99 -11.12 17.73 7.92
C GLN A 99 -12.32 17.30 7.06
N PHE A 100 -12.38 16.02 6.71
CA PHE A 100 -13.43 15.47 5.82
C PHE A 100 -14.47 14.61 6.56
N ASN A 101 -14.51 14.68 7.90
CA ASN A 101 -15.44 13.92 8.73
C ASN A 101 -15.52 12.43 8.30
N MET A 102 -14.34 11.77 8.17
CA MET A 102 -14.27 10.43 7.62
C MET A 102 -14.78 9.35 8.57
N ILE A 103 -14.76 9.61 9.88
CA ILE A 103 -15.19 8.66 10.92
C ILE A 103 -16.16 9.35 11.85
N GLU A 104 -17.28 8.69 12.14
CA GLU A 104 -18.30 9.10 13.11
C GLU A 104 -18.63 7.91 14.02
N ASP A 105 -19.22 8.21 15.16
CA ASP A 105 -19.61 7.17 16.13
C ASP A 105 -20.69 6.25 15.53
N GLY A 106 -20.54 4.94 15.72
CA GLY A 106 -21.44 3.93 15.16
C GLY A 106 -21.18 3.55 13.70
N ASP A 107 -20.12 4.10 13.05
CA ASP A 107 -19.81 3.75 11.66
C ASP A 107 -19.41 2.27 11.50
N LYS A 108 -19.85 1.70 10.39
CA LYS A 108 -19.31 0.46 9.83
C LYS A 108 -18.50 0.78 8.59
N ILE A 109 -17.17 0.59 8.67
CA ILE A 109 -16.25 1.03 7.64
C ILE A 109 -15.64 -0.19 6.94
N ALA A 110 -15.99 -0.39 5.66
CA ALA A 110 -15.27 -1.33 4.82
C ALA A 110 -13.89 -0.74 4.47
N VAL A 111 -12.83 -1.50 4.67
CA VAL A 111 -11.50 -1.17 4.16
C VAL A 111 -11.19 -2.08 2.98
N GLY A 112 -11.07 -1.49 1.79
CA GLY A 112 -10.70 -2.24 0.59
C GLY A 112 -9.24 -2.67 0.64
N VAL A 113 -8.99 -3.95 0.96
CA VAL A 113 -7.65 -4.54 1.05
C VAL A 113 -7.30 -5.16 -0.29
N SER A 114 -6.60 -4.42 -1.15
CA SER A 114 -6.18 -4.92 -2.47
C SER A 114 -4.97 -5.85 -2.44
N GLY A 115 -4.32 -5.98 -1.29
CA GLY A 115 -3.02 -6.63 -1.17
C GLY A 115 -1.82 -5.71 -1.41
N GLY A 116 -2.02 -4.49 -1.87
CA GLY A 116 -0.97 -3.49 -2.02
C GLY A 116 -0.65 -2.75 -0.71
N LYS A 117 0.55 -2.17 -0.63
CA LYS A 117 1.05 -1.41 0.52
C LYS A 117 0.05 -0.35 1.04
N ASP A 118 -0.59 0.37 0.12
CA ASP A 118 -1.45 1.51 0.45
C ASP A 118 -2.72 1.05 1.19
N SER A 119 -3.30 -0.07 0.77
CA SER A 119 -4.48 -0.65 1.41
C SER A 119 -4.17 -1.18 2.81
N LEU A 120 -3.01 -1.81 3.00
CA LEU A 120 -2.56 -2.31 4.31
C LEU A 120 -2.23 -1.16 5.27
N VAL A 121 -1.60 -0.08 4.77
CA VAL A 121 -1.35 1.12 5.59
C VAL A 121 -2.67 1.82 5.94
N THR A 122 -3.64 1.82 5.05
CA THR A 122 -5.00 2.31 5.35
C THR A 122 -5.65 1.50 6.48
N LEU A 123 -5.55 0.17 6.43
CA LEU A 123 -6.04 -0.71 7.49
C LEU A 123 -5.37 -0.39 8.83
N ASN A 124 -4.05 -0.25 8.85
CA ASN A 124 -3.30 0.13 10.05
C ASN A 124 -3.72 1.49 10.62
N ALA A 125 -4.06 2.45 9.74
CA ALA A 125 -4.57 3.75 10.17
C ALA A 125 -5.87 3.64 10.95
N PHE A 126 -6.82 2.82 10.49
CA PHE A 126 -8.08 2.59 11.22
C PHE A 126 -7.85 1.84 12.53
N VAL A 127 -6.99 0.83 12.55
CA VAL A 127 -6.61 0.13 13.80
C VAL A 127 -5.99 1.09 14.81
N ARG A 128 -5.09 2.00 14.35
CA ARG A 128 -4.52 3.04 15.21
C ARG A 128 -5.61 3.96 15.76
N VAL A 129 -6.47 4.49 14.89
CA VAL A 129 -7.53 5.43 15.31
C VAL A 129 -8.47 4.76 16.30
N LYS A 130 -8.91 3.52 16.08
CA LYS A 130 -9.76 2.78 17.01
C LYS A 130 -9.15 2.64 18.42
N LYS A 131 -7.82 2.59 18.51
CA LYS A 131 -7.11 2.49 19.80
C LYS A 131 -6.89 3.81 20.51
N ILE A 132 -6.78 4.93 19.78
CA ILE A 132 -6.43 6.23 20.37
C ILE A 132 -7.61 7.20 20.46
N ALA A 133 -8.61 7.07 19.58
CA ALA A 133 -9.78 7.92 19.57
C ALA A 133 -10.89 7.35 20.47
N LYS A 134 -11.66 8.25 21.08
CA LYS A 134 -12.84 7.87 21.87
C LYS A 134 -14.10 7.82 20.98
N ILE A 135 -13.96 7.13 19.83
CA ILE A 135 -15.03 6.97 18.84
C ILE A 135 -15.20 5.47 18.65
N ASP A 136 -16.42 4.98 18.75
CA ASP A 136 -16.70 3.58 18.45
C ASP A 136 -17.12 3.42 17.00
N PHE A 137 -16.45 2.51 16.27
CA PHE A 137 -16.76 2.18 14.89
C PHE A 137 -16.24 0.78 14.57
N GLU A 138 -16.82 0.13 13.59
CA GLU A 138 -16.44 -1.19 13.14
C GLU A 138 -15.49 -1.10 11.92
N ILE A 139 -14.46 -1.96 11.88
CA ILE A 139 -13.51 -2.07 10.77
C ILE A 139 -13.74 -3.42 10.10
N ILE A 140 -14.10 -3.40 8.83
CA ILE A 140 -14.39 -4.60 8.03
C ILE A 140 -13.41 -4.65 6.84
N PRO A 141 -12.26 -5.36 6.95
CA PRO A 141 -11.36 -5.50 5.83
C PRO A 141 -11.97 -6.44 4.77
N ILE A 142 -12.02 -5.96 3.52
CA ILE A 142 -12.59 -6.71 2.39
C ILE A 142 -11.54 -6.86 1.29
N HIS A 143 -11.26 -8.10 0.92
CA HIS A 143 -10.41 -8.44 -0.23
C HIS A 143 -11.23 -9.02 -1.36
N ILE A 144 -11.11 -8.46 -2.57
CA ILE A 144 -11.70 -9.03 -3.78
C ILE A 144 -10.63 -9.88 -4.46
N HIS A 145 -10.85 -11.19 -4.42
CA HIS A 145 -9.95 -12.17 -5.02
C HIS A 145 -10.29 -12.35 -6.52
N PRO A 146 -9.33 -12.14 -7.43
CA PRO A 146 -9.61 -12.12 -8.87
C PRO A 146 -9.98 -13.48 -9.45
N LYS A 147 -9.36 -14.58 -9.02
CA LYS A 147 -9.65 -15.97 -9.37
C LYS A 147 -9.00 -16.94 -8.40
N GLN A 148 -9.60 -18.15 -8.29
CA GLN A 148 -9.22 -19.15 -7.29
C GLN A 148 -7.75 -19.60 -7.34
N ASP A 149 -7.11 -19.63 -8.52
CA ASP A 149 -5.81 -20.30 -8.69
C ASP A 149 -4.59 -19.36 -8.76
N GLN A 150 -4.76 -18.03 -8.65
CA GLN A 150 -3.69 -17.12 -9.05
C GLN A 150 -3.06 -16.27 -7.94
N ALA A 151 -3.70 -16.09 -6.82
CA ALA A 151 -3.15 -15.29 -5.74
C ALA A 151 -3.47 -15.89 -4.37
N ASP A 152 -2.45 -16.22 -3.61
CA ASP A 152 -2.61 -16.66 -2.23
C ASP A 152 -2.78 -15.42 -1.34
N CYS A 153 -3.94 -15.29 -0.67
CA CYS A 153 -4.22 -14.22 0.28
C CYS A 153 -4.00 -14.64 1.75
N SER A 154 -3.39 -15.81 1.99
CA SER A 154 -3.16 -16.37 3.33
C SER A 154 -2.35 -15.43 4.21
N GLU A 155 -1.27 -14.83 3.70
CA GLU A 155 -0.44 -13.89 4.45
C GLU A 155 -1.21 -12.63 4.87
N ILE A 156 -2.10 -12.11 4.00
CA ILE A 156 -2.95 -10.96 4.35
C ILE A 156 -4.00 -11.36 5.39
N LYS A 157 -4.58 -12.55 5.25
CA LYS A 157 -5.56 -13.07 6.20
C LYS A 157 -4.94 -13.24 7.58
N GLU A 158 -3.74 -13.80 7.65
CA GLU A 158 -2.97 -13.92 8.88
C GLU A 158 -2.62 -12.54 9.48
N TYR A 159 -2.21 -11.60 8.64
CA TYR A 159 -1.93 -10.23 9.08
C TYR A 159 -3.17 -9.55 9.68
N CYS A 160 -4.33 -9.66 9.04
CA CYS A 160 -5.58 -9.17 9.60
C CYS A 160 -5.89 -9.82 10.95
N GLY A 161 -5.67 -11.14 11.09
CA GLY A 161 -5.81 -11.85 12.36
C GLY A 161 -4.89 -11.30 13.46
N LYS A 162 -3.63 -10.97 13.14
CA LYS A 162 -2.68 -10.30 14.06
C LYS A 162 -3.14 -8.90 14.48
N LEU A 163 -4.00 -8.25 13.69
CA LEU A 163 -4.65 -6.97 14.03
C LEU A 163 -5.96 -7.14 14.83
N GLY A 164 -6.39 -8.37 15.07
CA GLY A 164 -7.69 -8.68 15.70
C GLY A 164 -8.88 -8.48 14.76
N LEU A 165 -8.66 -8.58 13.44
CA LEU A 165 -9.66 -8.38 12.40
C LEU A 165 -9.83 -9.65 11.56
N GLU A 166 -11.06 -9.92 11.13
CA GLU A 166 -11.35 -10.99 10.18
C GLU A 166 -11.37 -10.42 8.75
N LEU A 167 -10.52 -10.97 7.87
CA LEU A 167 -10.50 -10.59 6.45
C LEU A 167 -11.66 -11.26 5.71
N LYS A 168 -12.56 -10.44 5.17
CA LYS A 168 -13.61 -10.92 4.28
C LYS A 168 -13.06 -11.06 2.86
N VAL A 169 -12.97 -12.29 2.37
CA VAL A 169 -12.52 -12.60 1.01
C VAL A 169 -13.73 -12.82 0.11
N ILE A 170 -13.80 -12.08 -0.99
CA ILE A 170 -14.85 -12.22 -1.99
C ILE A 170 -14.24 -12.78 -3.26
N GLU A 171 -14.54 -14.02 -3.56
CA GLU A 171 -14.11 -14.68 -4.79
C GLU A 171 -14.87 -14.16 -6.01
N THR A 172 -14.14 -13.93 -7.09
CA THR A 172 -14.74 -13.41 -8.34
C THR A 172 -14.08 -14.01 -9.56
N ASN A 173 -14.79 -14.00 -10.69
CA ASN A 173 -14.24 -14.36 -12.00
C ASN A 173 -13.77 -13.12 -12.78
N LEU A 174 -13.15 -12.16 -12.08
CA LEU A 174 -12.72 -10.89 -12.67
C LEU A 174 -11.77 -11.08 -13.86
N ASP A 175 -10.85 -12.03 -13.76
CA ASP A 175 -9.88 -12.29 -14.82
C ASP A 175 -10.56 -12.80 -16.11
N ASP A 176 -11.53 -13.69 -16.00
CA ASP A 176 -12.29 -14.16 -17.15
C ASP A 176 -13.12 -13.04 -17.79
N MET A 177 -13.67 -12.12 -16.97
CA MET A 177 -14.44 -10.98 -17.46
C MET A 177 -13.58 -9.92 -18.14
N LEU A 178 -12.32 -9.75 -17.72
CA LEU A 178 -11.41 -8.71 -18.23
C LEU A 178 -10.53 -9.19 -19.38
N PHE A 179 -10.14 -10.46 -19.38
CA PHE A 179 -9.14 -11.02 -20.28
C PHE A 179 -9.70 -12.17 -21.14
N GLY A 180 -11.03 -12.43 -21.08
CA GLY A 180 -11.71 -13.39 -21.92
C GLY A 180 -11.70 -13.02 -23.40
N GLU A 181 -12.51 -13.70 -24.21
CA GLU A 181 -12.51 -13.58 -25.68
C GLU A 181 -12.77 -12.16 -26.22
N THR A 182 -13.48 -11.31 -25.46
CA THR A 182 -13.74 -9.91 -25.81
C THR A 182 -12.67 -9.00 -25.18
N LYS A 183 -11.68 -8.57 -25.98
CA LYS A 183 -10.67 -7.60 -25.54
C LYS A 183 -11.29 -6.24 -25.29
N GLU A 184 -11.41 -5.88 -24.01
CA GLU A 184 -11.88 -4.55 -23.59
C GLU A 184 -10.84 -3.48 -23.92
N LYS A 185 -11.28 -2.32 -24.44
CA LYS A 185 -10.39 -1.18 -24.80
C LYS A 185 -9.74 -0.54 -23.57
N ASN A 186 -10.43 -0.56 -22.42
CA ASN A 186 -9.97 0.04 -21.16
C ASN A 186 -10.12 -0.92 -19.98
N PRO A 187 -9.33 -2.01 -19.92
CA PRO A 187 -9.50 -3.05 -18.91
C PRO A 187 -9.33 -2.53 -17.47
N CYS A 188 -8.43 -1.58 -17.23
CA CYS A 188 -8.26 -0.98 -15.90
C CYS A 188 -9.50 -0.23 -15.43
N PHE A 189 -10.18 0.50 -16.31
CA PHE A 189 -11.42 1.20 -15.98
C PHE A 189 -12.55 0.22 -15.63
N LEU A 190 -12.72 -0.82 -16.45
CA LEU A 190 -13.72 -1.86 -16.24
C LEU A 190 -13.44 -2.63 -14.95
N CYS A 191 -12.19 -3.03 -14.71
CA CYS A 191 -11.77 -3.69 -13.47
C CYS A 191 -12.14 -2.87 -12.23
N GLY A 192 -11.79 -1.58 -12.23
CA GLY A 192 -12.14 -0.68 -11.13
C GLY A 192 -13.64 -0.52 -10.92
N ARG A 193 -14.43 -0.49 -12.00
CA ARG A 193 -15.89 -0.40 -11.95
C ARG A 193 -16.51 -1.67 -11.37
N ILE A 194 -16.10 -2.84 -11.84
CA ILE A 194 -16.61 -4.13 -11.34
C ILE A 194 -16.26 -4.32 -9.86
N ARG A 195 -15.01 -4.08 -9.47
CA ARG A 195 -14.57 -4.17 -8.07
C ARG A 195 -15.40 -3.27 -7.15
N ARG A 196 -15.65 -2.03 -7.57
CA ARG A 196 -16.52 -1.12 -6.78
C ARG A 196 -17.95 -1.65 -6.69
N GLY A 197 -18.52 -2.14 -7.80
CA GLY A 197 -19.86 -2.73 -7.79
C GLY A 197 -20.00 -3.90 -6.82
N ILE A 198 -18.99 -4.77 -6.77
CA ILE A 198 -18.93 -5.89 -5.81
C ILE A 198 -18.89 -5.37 -4.36
N LEU A 199 -18.01 -4.40 -4.09
CA LEU A 199 -17.91 -3.78 -2.76
C LEU A 199 -19.24 -3.17 -2.33
N TYR A 200 -19.89 -2.39 -3.18
CA TYR A 200 -21.17 -1.75 -2.86
C TYR A 200 -22.29 -2.75 -2.57
N ARG A 201 -22.33 -3.87 -3.30
CA ARG A 201 -23.29 -4.94 -3.03
C ARG A 201 -23.09 -5.51 -1.64
N VAL A 202 -21.88 -5.91 -1.28
CA VAL A 202 -21.54 -6.44 0.04
C VAL A 202 -21.83 -5.43 1.14
N MET A 203 -21.48 -4.17 0.93
CA MET A 203 -21.73 -3.11 1.88
C MET A 203 -23.23 -2.93 2.15
N LYS A 204 -24.06 -3.00 1.10
CA LYS A 204 -25.52 -2.92 1.23
C LYS A 204 -26.08 -4.10 2.02
N GLU A 205 -25.60 -5.31 1.74
CA GLU A 205 -26.04 -6.54 2.41
C GLU A 205 -25.69 -6.54 3.91
N GLU A 206 -24.58 -5.90 4.30
CA GLU A 206 -24.09 -5.90 5.69
C GLU A 206 -24.32 -4.58 6.44
N GLY A 207 -25.02 -3.65 5.82
CA GLY A 207 -25.30 -2.34 6.43
C GLY A 207 -24.04 -1.50 6.66
N ILE A 208 -23.01 -1.65 5.82
CA ILE A 208 -21.77 -0.88 5.87
C ILE A 208 -22.01 0.47 5.20
N ASN A 209 -21.71 1.56 5.89
CA ASN A 209 -22.02 2.92 5.42
C ASN A 209 -20.83 3.68 4.83
N LYS A 210 -19.59 3.24 5.07
CA LYS A 210 -18.39 3.91 4.56
C LYS A 210 -17.42 2.92 3.89
N LEU A 211 -16.79 3.36 2.78
CA LEU A 211 -15.74 2.60 2.09
C LEU A 211 -14.43 3.38 2.12
N ALA A 212 -13.44 2.83 2.80
CA ALA A 212 -12.09 3.36 2.83
C ALA A 212 -11.23 2.76 1.73
N LEU A 213 -10.58 3.64 0.97
CA LEU A 213 -9.68 3.29 -0.13
C LEU A 213 -8.28 3.88 0.12
N GLY A 214 -7.25 3.12 -0.22
CA GLY A 214 -5.85 3.46 0.02
C GLY A 214 -5.24 4.48 -0.95
N HIS A 215 -6.04 5.33 -1.59
CA HIS A 215 -5.49 6.38 -2.47
C HIS A 215 -4.80 7.47 -1.64
N HIS A 216 -3.62 7.89 -2.08
CA HIS A 216 -2.74 8.80 -1.38
C HIS A 216 -2.55 10.14 -2.14
N LYS A 217 -1.74 11.05 -1.57
CA LYS A 217 -1.48 12.40 -2.12
C LYS A 217 -1.02 12.35 -3.57
N ASP A 218 -0.09 11.46 -3.89
CA ASP A 218 0.46 11.35 -5.25
C ASP A 218 -0.61 10.88 -6.25
N ASP A 219 -1.51 9.94 -5.87
CA ASP A 219 -2.65 9.54 -6.72
C ASP A 219 -3.58 10.68 -7.07
N ILE A 220 -3.87 11.55 -6.08
CA ILE A 220 -4.73 12.73 -6.29
C ILE A 220 -4.08 13.68 -7.29
N ILE A 221 -2.79 13.96 -7.10
CA ILE A 221 -2.00 14.84 -7.99
C ILE A 221 -1.91 14.25 -9.39
N GLU A 222 -1.56 12.96 -9.52
CA GLU A 222 -1.47 12.27 -10.80
C GLU A 222 -2.80 12.29 -11.54
N THR A 223 -3.92 12.01 -10.84
CA THR A 223 -5.27 12.03 -11.42
C THR A 223 -5.64 13.43 -11.91
N PHE A 224 -5.36 14.45 -11.13
CA PHE A 224 -5.61 15.85 -11.51
C PHE A 224 -4.84 16.23 -12.76
N LEU A 225 -3.54 15.95 -12.81
CA LEU A 225 -2.70 16.26 -13.97
C LEU A 225 -3.12 15.46 -15.21
N MET A 226 -3.51 14.19 -15.06
CA MET A 226 -4.07 13.41 -16.18
C MET A 226 -5.35 14.03 -16.71
N ASN A 227 -6.24 14.50 -15.84
CA ASN A 227 -7.50 15.11 -16.23
C ASN A 227 -7.27 16.44 -16.98
N ILE A 228 -6.35 17.30 -16.51
CA ILE A 228 -6.01 18.54 -17.20
C ILE A 228 -5.35 18.26 -18.55
N LEU A 229 -4.31 17.42 -18.58
CA LEU A 229 -3.44 17.27 -19.75
C LEU A 229 -4.04 16.39 -20.85
N TYR A 230 -4.87 15.41 -20.47
CA TYR A 230 -5.41 14.44 -21.43
C TYR A 230 -6.92 14.49 -21.63
N GLN A 231 -7.66 15.17 -20.73
CA GLN A 231 -9.12 15.23 -20.79
C GLN A 231 -9.67 16.66 -20.84
N GLY A 232 -8.83 17.68 -20.62
CA GLY A 232 -9.22 19.07 -20.63
C GLY A 232 -10.22 19.47 -19.53
N ASN A 233 -10.22 18.76 -18.38
CA ASN A 233 -11.10 19.08 -17.27
C ASN A 233 -10.34 19.15 -15.93
N ARG A 234 -10.96 19.78 -14.92
CA ARG A 234 -10.38 19.99 -13.58
C ARG A 234 -10.90 18.98 -12.56
N ASN A 235 -11.38 17.82 -12.98
CA ASN A 235 -11.86 16.80 -12.05
C ASN A 235 -10.72 16.27 -11.18
N ILE A 236 -11.02 16.05 -9.90
CA ILE A 236 -10.07 15.53 -8.93
C ILE A 236 -10.59 14.24 -8.28
N MET A 237 -9.67 13.52 -7.69
CA MET A 237 -10.01 12.43 -6.78
C MET A 237 -10.27 13.02 -5.39
N ARG A 238 -11.54 13.26 -5.04
CA ARG A 238 -11.91 13.87 -3.76
C ARG A 238 -11.50 12.99 -2.57
N PRO A 239 -10.96 13.57 -1.49
CA PRO A 239 -10.63 12.82 -0.27
C PRO A 239 -11.82 12.14 0.38
N SER A 240 -13.02 12.75 0.27
CA SER A 240 -14.28 12.17 0.73
C SER A 240 -15.43 12.64 -0.17
N TYR A 241 -16.37 11.74 -0.46
CA TYR A 241 -17.61 12.06 -1.17
C TYR A 241 -18.68 10.97 -0.92
N ILE A 242 -19.94 11.31 -1.10
CA ILE A 242 -21.04 10.35 -1.08
C ILE A 242 -21.28 9.89 -2.52
N SER A 243 -21.30 8.58 -2.74
CA SER A 243 -21.72 7.99 -4.00
C SER A 243 -23.23 8.13 -4.12
N GLU A 244 -23.71 9.01 -5.01
CA GLU A 244 -25.15 9.27 -5.20
C GLU A 244 -25.91 8.00 -5.62
N GLU A 245 -25.27 7.14 -6.43
CA GLU A 245 -25.86 5.90 -6.92
C GLU A 245 -26.10 4.86 -5.80
N HIS A 246 -25.22 4.84 -4.79
CA HIS A 246 -25.20 3.79 -3.77
C HIS A 246 -25.42 4.28 -2.35
N GLY A 247 -25.49 5.60 -2.10
CA GLY A 247 -25.64 6.19 -0.78
C GLY A 247 -24.48 5.96 0.18
N VAL A 248 -23.35 5.46 -0.31
CA VAL A 248 -22.16 5.09 0.47
C VAL A 248 -21.17 6.24 0.48
N LYS A 249 -20.61 6.55 1.66
CA LYS A 249 -19.53 7.53 1.77
C LYS A 249 -18.17 6.89 1.45
N ILE A 250 -17.50 7.40 0.42
CA ILE A 250 -16.14 7.00 0.05
C ILE A 250 -15.16 7.88 0.79
N ILE A 251 -14.16 7.30 1.43
CA ILE A 251 -13.15 8.02 2.21
C ILE A 251 -11.73 7.56 1.86
N ARG A 252 -10.78 8.51 1.86
CA ARG A 252 -9.37 8.28 1.51
C ARG A 252 -8.46 8.85 2.59
N PRO A 253 -8.21 8.11 3.67
CA PRO A 253 -7.43 8.61 4.80
C PRO A 253 -6.01 9.03 4.44
N LEU A 254 -5.42 8.42 3.40
CA LEU A 254 -4.06 8.71 2.94
C LEU A 254 -3.96 9.95 2.03
N ALA A 255 -5.06 10.70 1.82
CA ALA A 255 -5.14 11.82 0.87
C ALA A 255 -4.02 12.88 1.03
N TYR A 256 -3.47 13.05 2.23
CA TYR A 256 -2.38 13.98 2.53
C TYR A 256 -1.01 13.32 2.72
N VAL A 257 -0.93 12.00 2.57
CA VAL A 257 0.31 11.23 2.75
C VAL A 257 1.02 11.04 1.40
N GLU A 258 2.32 11.31 1.35
CA GLU A 258 3.13 11.04 0.17
C GLU A 258 3.48 9.55 0.06
N GLU A 259 3.48 9.01 -1.16
CA GLU A 259 3.76 7.60 -1.44
C GLU A 259 5.07 7.12 -0.80
N LYS A 260 6.13 7.94 -0.82
CA LYS A 260 7.44 7.59 -0.22
C LYS A 260 7.35 7.24 1.27
N ASN A 261 6.45 7.92 2.01
CA ASN A 261 6.27 7.68 3.45
C ASN A 261 5.50 6.36 3.70
N ILE A 262 4.53 6.05 2.84
CA ILE A 262 3.82 4.77 2.87
C ILE A 262 4.79 3.62 2.59
N ILE A 263 5.62 3.78 1.57
CA ILE A 263 6.65 2.80 1.22
C ILE A 263 7.60 2.56 2.40
N ASN A 264 8.11 3.62 3.01
CA ASN A 264 9.04 3.52 4.14
C ASN A 264 8.40 2.84 5.36
N TYR A 265 7.13 3.16 5.64
CA TYR A 265 6.38 2.53 6.71
C TYR A 265 6.11 1.05 6.41
N ALA A 266 5.63 0.73 5.23
CA ALA A 266 5.35 -0.65 4.81
C ALA A 266 6.58 -1.55 4.89
N ARG A 267 7.75 -1.00 4.52
CA ARG A 267 9.04 -1.69 4.67
C ARG A 267 9.38 -1.97 6.13
N LYS A 268 9.24 -0.95 6.96
CA LYS A 268 9.64 -1.06 8.37
C LYS A 268 8.85 -2.15 9.08
N LEU A 269 7.57 -2.32 8.72
CA LEU A 269 6.71 -3.36 9.27
C LEU A 269 6.78 -4.68 8.51
N SER A 270 7.52 -4.76 7.40
CA SER A 270 7.50 -5.94 6.53
C SER A 270 6.07 -6.39 6.18
N LEU A 271 5.22 -5.41 5.77
CA LEU A 271 3.81 -5.70 5.48
C LEU A 271 3.69 -6.79 4.39
N PRO A 272 2.75 -7.73 4.51
CA PRO A 272 2.56 -8.83 3.56
C PRO A 272 1.89 -8.33 2.28
N ILE A 273 2.67 -7.71 1.39
CA ILE A 273 2.14 -7.18 0.14
C ILE A 273 2.14 -8.28 -0.93
N MET A 274 0.98 -8.52 -1.50
CA MET A 274 0.82 -9.46 -2.61
C MET A 274 1.54 -8.95 -3.86
N LYS A 275 2.19 -9.86 -4.57
CA LYS A 275 2.68 -9.54 -5.92
C LYS A 275 1.48 -9.43 -6.85
N SER A 276 1.30 -8.27 -7.45
CA SER A 276 0.31 -8.13 -8.51
C SER A 276 0.69 -8.99 -9.71
N LYS A 277 -0.28 -9.73 -10.24
CA LYS A 277 -0.15 -10.46 -11.51
C LYS A 277 -0.86 -9.74 -12.65
N CYS A 278 -1.28 -8.48 -12.43
CA CYS A 278 -1.98 -7.71 -13.44
C CYS A 278 -1.05 -7.34 -14.59
N PRO A 279 -1.31 -7.76 -15.83
CA PRO A 279 -0.44 -7.49 -16.98
C PRO A 279 -0.41 -6.00 -17.37
N TYR A 280 -1.36 -5.20 -16.87
CA TYR A 280 -1.45 -3.75 -17.16
C TYR A 280 -0.77 -2.87 -16.13
N GLU A 281 -0.29 -3.41 -14.99
CA GLU A 281 0.36 -2.61 -13.94
C GLU A 281 1.72 -2.06 -14.38
N THR A 282 2.43 -2.78 -15.26
CA THR A 282 3.78 -2.46 -15.71
C THR A 282 3.85 -1.90 -17.14
N SER A 283 2.72 -1.52 -17.76
CA SER A 283 2.76 -1.00 -19.13
C SER A 283 3.52 0.33 -19.16
N GLU A 284 4.69 0.35 -19.82
CA GLU A 284 5.55 1.54 -19.99
C GLU A 284 4.83 2.69 -20.69
N ASP A 285 3.81 2.40 -21.48
CA ASP A 285 2.98 3.39 -22.18
C ASP A 285 1.85 3.99 -21.34
N SER A 286 1.76 3.67 -20.04
CA SER A 286 0.68 4.19 -19.22
C SER A 286 0.81 5.71 -19.07
N LYS A 287 -0.30 6.44 -19.36
CA LYS A 287 -0.37 7.89 -19.15
C LYS A 287 0.00 8.28 -17.72
N ARG A 288 -0.34 7.44 -16.74
CA ARG A 288 -0.01 7.65 -15.34
C ARG A 288 1.50 7.63 -15.10
N LEU A 289 2.23 6.68 -15.71
CA LEU A 289 3.69 6.63 -15.58
C LEU A 289 4.35 7.87 -16.16
N LYS A 290 3.85 8.38 -17.31
CA LYS A 290 4.36 9.64 -17.89
C LYS A 290 4.16 10.82 -16.95
N ILE A 291 2.99 10.94 -16.31
CA ILE A 291 2.74 11.96 -15.29
C ILE A 291 3.65 11.79 -14.07
N LYS A 292 3.83 10.57 -13.59
CA LYS A 292 4.72 10.27 -12.44
C LYS A 292 6.15 10.69 -12.72
N ASN A 293 6.66 10.43 -13.91
CA ASN A 293 8.00 10.85 -14.34
C ASN A 293 8.11 12.37 -14.44
N MET A 294 7.12 13.04 -15.01
CA MET A 294 7.05 14.50 -15.07
C MET A 294 7.09 15.14 -13.67
N ILE A 295 6.32 14.62 -12.71
CA ILE A 295 6.35 15.10 -11.32
C ILE A 295 7.74 14.85 -10.70
N LYS A 296 8.38 13.72 -11.03
CA LYS A 296 9.74 13.42 -10.53
C LYS A 296 10.75 14.43 -11.09
N GLU A 297 10.70 14.79 -12.37
CA GLU A 297 11.56 15.79 -12.98
C GLU A 297 11.38 17.17 -12.32
N PHE A 298 10.15 17.63 -12.19
CA PHE A 298 9.88 18.90 -11.47
C PHE A 298 10.32 18.88 -10.00
N SER A 299 10.33 17.70 -9.38
CA SER A 299 10.80 17.57 -7.99
C SER A 299 12.31 17.78 -7.83
N LEU A 300 13.09 17.69 -8.92
CA LEU A 300 14.52 18.01 -8.91
C LEU A 300 14.75 19.53 -8.81
N GLU A 301 13.87 20.33 -9.39
CA GLU A 301 13.93 21.77 -9.36
C GLU A 301 13.24 22.37 -8.12
N ASN A 302 12.12 21.74 -7.71
CA ASN A 302 11.32 22.18 -6.57
C ASN A 302 10.89 20.98 -5.72
N ASN A 303 11.57 20.78 -4.60
CA ASN A 303 11.28 19.69 -3.67
C ASN A 303 9.84 19.70 -3.13
N ASP A 304 9.18 20.87 -3.12
CA ASP A 304 7.82 21.05 -2.60
C ASP A 304 6.72 20.97 -3.69
N ILE A 305 7.07 20.61 -4.93
CA ILE A 305 6.13 20.62 -6.08
C ILE A 305 4.82 19.90 -5.78
N ARG A 306 4.88 18.75 -5.08
CA ARG A 306 3.66 18.02 -4.67
C ARG A 306 2.77 18.84 -3.75
N SER A 307 3.36 19.61 -2.86
CA SER A 307 2.62 20.49 -1.95
C SER A 307 2.06 21.71 -2.68
N VAL A 308 2.80 22.24 -3.64
CA VAL A 308 2.34 23.34 -4.52
C VAL A 308 1.11 22.89 -5.30
N ILE A 309 1.16 21.76 -6.01
CA ILE A 309 0.03 21.24 -6.79
C ILE A 309 -1.15 20.94 -5.86
N MET A 310 -0.92 20.27 -4.72
CA MET A 310 -1.99 19.93 -3.78
C MET A 310 -2.67 21.17 -3.20
N ASN A 311 -1.91 22.25 -2.96
CA ASN A 311 -2.47 23.51 -2.48
C ASN A 311 -3.30 24.22 -3.57
N SER A 312 -2.91 24.11 -4.83
CA SER A 312 -3.64 24.74 -5.95
C SER A 312 -5.00 24.11 -6.25
N ILE A 313 -5.27 22.89 -5.72
CA ILE A 313 -6.51 22.15 -5.95
C ILE A 313 -7.39 21.99 -4.69
N LYS A 314 -7.02 22.62 -3.59
CA LYS A 314 -7.77 22.48 -2.31
C LYS A 314 -9.20 22.97 -2.39
N ASP A 315 -9.49 23.94 -3.26
CA ASP A 315 -10.82 24.47 -3.52
C ASP A 315 -11.75 23.47 -4.23
N LEU A 316 -11.20 22.40 -4.75
CA LEU A 316 -11.94 21.35 -5.46
C LEU A 316 -12.34 20.15 -4.56
N PHE A 317 -11.89 20.13 -3.28
CA PHE A 317 -12.17 19.06 -2.33
C PHE A 317 -13.58 19.07 -1.78
#